data_c70400291e7048715e7110a76b412905
#
_entry.id   c70400291e7048715e7110a76b412905
#
_cell.length_a   1.000
_cell.length_b   1.000
_cell.length_c   1.000
_cell.angle_alpha   90.00
_cell.angle_beta   90.00
_cell.angle_gamma   90.00
#
_symmetry.space_group_name_H-M   'P 1'
#
loop_
_entity.id
_entity.type
_entity.pdbx_description
1 polymer ?
#
loop_
_entity_poly.entity_id
_entity_poly.type
_entity_poly.pdbx_seq_one_letter_code
_entity_poly.pdbx_strand_id
1 'polypeptide(L)'
;MDNLTHTAIGLLLARASARKWTPRATAILLVASNAPDIDVVTGAAGPLAYLHYHRGLTHALVAMPVLALLSVVLVRLAARKPLYWPGALAAALLGVAFHLILDWTNVYGIRLLLPFSGRWLRLDSTAVVDPWIWAIAAAALAGPFLARLVGSEIASGGAQPRHHGRGAARFALIAVMILDCGRLVLHGRAVEMLEARVYQGDSPSRVAALPNPFNPLRWRGLVETPAFYAVADLDVTGDFDPTRALILYKPDADPALDAAARTPVFREFLRFNQYPLWRVTSAPTLDGGKLVELFDLRFGTPEAPGFQATALVDARLRVVDATFRFGALRPR
;
A
#
# COMPACT_ATOMS: atom_id res chain seq x y z
N MET A 1 1.93 1.15 -3.63
CA MET A 1 2.60 2.30 -2.96
C MET A 1 1.94 3.59 -3.42
N ASP A 2 2.49 4.75 -3.11
CA ASP A 2 1.98 6.02 -3.64
C ASP A 2 2.48 6.27 -5.08
N ASN A 3 1.73 7.07 -5.85
CA ASN A 3 2.04 7.34 -7.27
C ASN A 3 3.39 8.06 -7.48
N LEU A 4 3.88 8.79 -6.47
CA LEU A 4 5.20 9.44 -6.56
C LEU A 4 6.32 8.39 -6.55
N THR A 5 6.19 7.36 -5.70
CA THR A 5 7.10 6.22 -5.67
C THR A 5 7.12 5.49 -7.01
N HIS A 6 5.94 5.15 -7.58
CA HIS A 6 5.85 4.48 -8.89
C HIS A 6 6.47 5.31 -10.00
N THR A 7 6.22 6.62 -10.00
CA THR A 7 6.81 7.57 -10.95
C THR A 7 8.34 7.63 -10.83
N ALA A 8 8.87 7.72 -9.59
CA ALA A 8 10.30 7.79 -9.33
C ALA A 8 11.02 6.50 -9.75
N ILE A 9 10.47 5.34 -9.44
CA ILE A 9 11.01 4.04 -9.87
C ILE A 9 10.94 3.91 -11.40
N GLY A 10 9.86 4.34 -12.05
CA GLY A 10 9.78 4.40 -13.52
C GLY A 10 10.89 5.25 -14.15
N LEU A 11 11.20 6.41 -13.56
CA LEU A 11 12.32 7.25 -13.98
C LEU A 11 13.68 6.58 -13.77
N LEU A 12 13.90 5.90 -12.63
CA LEU A 12 15.13 5.17 -12.36
C LEU A 12 15.33 4.02 -13.34
N LEU A 13 14.28 3.24 -13.65
CA LEU A 13 14.31 2.18 -14.66
C LEU A 13 14.67 2.74 -16.05
N ALA A 14 14.07 3.87 -16.42
CA ALA A 14 14.39 4.54 -17.69
C ALA A 14 15.86 4.97 -17.77
N ARG A 15 16.40 5.54 -16.68
CA ARG A 15 17.81 5.97 -16.63
C ARG A 15 18.77 4.80 -16.58
N ALA A 16 18.43 3.71 -15.91
CA ALA A 16 19.31 2.56 -15.69
C ALA A 16 19.66 1.80 -16.98
N SER A 17 18.70 1.57 -17.88
CA SER A 17 18.93 0.77 -19.10
C SER A 17 17.93 0.98 -20.23
N ALA A 18 16.68 1.23 -19.96
CA ALA A 18 15.58 1.12 -20.93
C ALA A 18 15.65 2.12 -22.10
N ARG A 19 16.42 3.21 -21.97
CA ARG A 19 16.65 4.17 -23.08
C ARG A 19 17.30 3.54 -24.32
N LYS A 20 17.95 2.38 -24.15
CA LYS A 20 18.55 1.64 -25.26
C LYS A 20 17.54 0.74 -25.98
N TRP A 21 16.40 0.44 -25.35
CA TRP A 21 15.43 -0.54 -25.87
C TRP A 21 14.50 0.06 -26.93
N THR A 22 14.13 1.34 -26.74
CA THR A 22 13.27 2.04 -27.68
C THR A 22 13.40 3.56 -27.54
N PRO A 23 13.19 4.33 -28.58
CA PRO A 23 12.97 5.77 -28.45
C PRO A 23 11.79 6.03 -27.48
N ARG A 24 11.92 7.06 -26.62
CA ARG A 24 10.91 7.44 -25.62
C ARG A 24 10.62 6.43 -24.52
N ALA A 25 11.56 5.52 -24.24
CA ALA A 25 11.44 4.58 -23.13
C ALA A 25 11.09 5.25 -21.80
N THR A 26 11.58 6.48 -21.55
CA THR A 26 11.24 7.25 -20.34
C THR A 26 9.74 7.54 -20.26
N ALA A 27 9.12 8.02 -21.35
CA ALA A 27 7.69 8.31 -21.35
C ALA A 27 6.86 7.03 -21.20
N ILE A 28 7.28 5.95 -21.86
CA ILE A 28 6.61 4.64 -21.76
C ILE A 28 6.67 4.12 -20.33
N LEU A 29 7.84 4.16 -19.68
CA LEU A 29 7.99 3.69 -18.30
C LEU A 29 7.21 4.56 -17.32
N LEU A 30 7.18 5.88 -17.48
CA LEU A 30 6.37 6.77 -16.65
C LEU A 30 4.88 6.45 -16.75
N VAL A 31 4.37 6.26 -17.95
CA VAL A 31 2.96 5.90 -18.14
C VAL A 31 2.69 4.50 -17.58
N ALA A 32 3.52 3.52 -17.92
CA ALA A 32 3.33 2.13 -17.53
C ALA A 32 3.45 1.91 -16.02
N SER A 33 4.38 2.61 -15.35
CA SER A 33 4.56 2.53 -13.90
C SER A 33 3.41 3.16 -13.10
N ASN A 34 2.51 3.91 -13.74
CA ASN A 34 1.32 4.49 -13.12
C ASN A 34 0.01 3.95 -13.72
N ALA A 35 0.10 3.12 -14.77
CA ALA A 35 -1.09 2.63 -15.47
C ALA A 35 -2.05 1.79 -14.60
N PRO A 36 -1.59 0.94 -13.66
CA PRO A 36 -2.51 0.22 -12.78
C PRO A 36 -3.36 1.14 -11.92
N ASP A 37 -2.81 2.26 -11.45
CA ASP A 37 -3.50 3.24 -10.60
C ASP A 37 -4.54 4.10 -11.34
N ILE A 38 -4.84 3.82 -12.61
CA ILE A 38 -5.94 4.48 -13.31
C ILE A 38 -7.28 4.28 -12.61
N ASP A 39 -7.39 3.23 -11.80
CA ASP A 39 -8.59 2.91 -11.00
C ASP A 39 -8.88 3.98 -9.92
N VAL A 40 -7.93 4.84 -9.58
CA VAL A 40 -8.12 5.97 -8.65
C VAL A 40 -9.25 6.91 -9.10
N VAL A 41 -9.55 6.96 -10.40
CA VAL A 41 -10.65 7.76 -10.94
C VAL A 41 -12.02 7.32 -10.39
N THR A 42 -12.15 6.08 -9.90
CA THR A 42 -13.38 5.58 -9.26
C THR A 42 -13.67 6.29 -7.94
N GLY A 43 -12.68 6.95 -7.34
CA GLY A 43 -12.86 7.81 -6.18
C GLY A 43 -13.80 9.00 -6.44
N ALA A 44 -14.00 9.41 -7.68
CA ALA A 44 -14.99 10.42 -8.06
C ALA A 44 -16.43 9.95 -7.78
N ALA A 45 -16.68 8.64 -7.74
CA ALA A 45 -17.96 8.03 -7.35
C ALA A 45 -18.08 7.78 -5.82
N GLY A 46 -17.10 8.24 -5.04
CA GLY A 46 -17.09 8.19 -3.59
C GLY A 46 -16.14 7.15 -2.99
N PRO A 47 -15.94 7.21 -1.65
CA PRO A 47 -14.95 6.37 -0.95
C PRO A 47 -15.22 4.87 -1.10
N LEU A 48 -16.48 4.44 -1.13
CA LEU A 48 -16.84 3.03 -1.26
C LEU A 48 -16.53 2.49 -2.65
N ALA A 49 -16.78 3.28 -3.70
CA ALA A 49 -16.43 2.91 -5.08
C ALA A 49 -14.90 2.80 -5.22
N TYR A 50 -14.16 3.74 -4.64
CA TYR A 50 -12.70 3.65 -4.58
C TYR A 50 -12.26 2.34 -3.91
N LEU A 51 -12.79 2.02 -2.72
CA LEU A 51 -12.42 0.80 -1.99
C LEU A 51 -12.73 -0.47 -2.79
N HIS A 52 -13.83 -0.49 -3.53
CA HIS A 52 -14.25 -1.63 -4.36
C HIS A 52 -13.30 -1.91 -5.52
N TYR A 53 -12.93 -0.86 -6.26
CA TYR A 53 -12.19 -0.99 -7.52
C TYR A 53 -10.68 -0.85 -7.36
N HIS A 54 -10.21 -0.02 -6.40
CA HIS A 54 -8.79 0.23 -6.21
C HIS A 54 -8.04 -1.04 -5.86
N ARG A 55 -6.90 -1.23 -6.52
CA ARG A 55 -6.08 -2.44 -6.48
C ARG A 55 -6.86 -3.72 -6.83
N GLY A 56 -7.84 -3.53 -7.71
CA GLY A 56 -8.66 -4.59 -8.27
C GLY A 56 -8.06 -5.19 -9.55
N LEU A 57 -8.89 -5.27 -10.61
CA LEU A 57 -8.53 -5.90 -11.86
C LEU A 57 -7.32 -5.24 -12.55
N THR A 58 -7.16 -3.92 -12.42
CA THR A 58 -6.01 -3.19 -12.97
C THR A 58 -4.67 -3.61 -12.35
N HIS A 59 -4.71 -4.14 -11.13
CA HIS A 59 -3.54 -4.67 -10.41
C HIS A 59 -3.40 -6.19 -10.50
N ALA A 60 -4.22 -6.85 -11.33
CA ALA A 60 -4.12 -8.29 -11.55
C ALA A 60 -3.08 -8.62 -12.62
N LEU A 61 -2.44 -9.78 -12.51
CA LEU A 61 -1.45 -10.26 -13.49
C LEU A 61 -2.02 -10.33 -14.90
N VAL A 62 -3.31 -10.67 -15.04
CA VAL A 62 -3.98 -10.74 -16.36
C VAL A 62 -4.12 -9.37 -17.02
N ALA A 63 -4.15 -8.27 -16.26
CA ALA A 63 -4.22 -6.92 -16.80
C ALA A 63 -2.86 -6.39 -17.27
N MET A 64 -1.76 -6.96 -16.80
CA MET A 64 -0.40 -6.47 -17.08
C MET A 64 -0.10 -6.33 -18.58
N PRO A 65 -0.34 -7.32 -19.45
CA PRO A 65 -0.07 -7.17 -20.89
C PRO A 65 -0.96 -6.12 -21.55
N VAL A 66 -2.21 -5.97 -21.13
CA VAL A 66 -3.16 -4.99 -21.65
C VAL A 66 -2.71 -3.58 -21.27
N LEU A 67 -2.38 -3.34 -20.00
CA LEU A 67 -1.91 -2.04 -19.51
C LEU A 67 -0.57 -1.65 -20.15
N ALA A 68 0.33 -2.62 -20.35
CA ALA A 68 1.59 -2.39 -21.06
C ALA A 68 1.33 -1.96 -22.51
N LEU A 69 0.46 -2.66 -23.24
CA LEU A 69 0.10 -2.31 -24.61
C LEU A 69 -0.56 -0.92 -24.68
N LEU A 70 -1.53 -0.64 -23.81
CA LEU A 70 -2.20 0.67 -23.75
C LEU A 70 -1.22 1.81 -23.47
N SER A 71 -0.24 1.58 -22.57
CA SER A 71 0.83 2.56 -22.27
C SER A 71 1.68 2.87 -23.50
N VAL A 72 2.08 1.84 -24.27
CA VAL A 72 2.83 2.02 -25.52
C VAL A 72 2.02 2.75 -26.57
N VAL A 73 0.75 2.35 -26.77
CA VAL A 73 -0.18 2.99 -27.73
C VAL A 73 -0.38 4.46 -27.38
N LEU A 74 -0.64 4.78 -26.12
CA LEU A 74 -0.82 6.16 -25.65
C LEU A 74 0.40 7.02 -25.96
N VAL A 75 1.60 6.56 -25.63
CA VAL A 75 2.84 7.29 -25.91
C VAL A 75 3.08 7.40 -27.43
N ARG A 76 2.75 6.36 -28.21
CA ARG A 76 2.86 6.37 -29.68
C ARG A 76 1.97 7.43 -30.32
N LEU A 77 0.72 7.49 -29.88
CA LEU A 77 -0.27 8.44 -30.38
C LEU A 77 0.09 9.89 -30.00
N ALA A 78 0.47 10.11 -28.73
CA ALA A 78 0.85 11.42 -28.23
C ALA A 78 2.13 11.94 -28.90
N ALA A 79 3.10 11.08 -29.12
CA ALA A 79 4.39 11.46 -29.69
C ALA A 79 4.40 11.56 -31.20
N ARG A 80 3.47 10.89 -31.89
CA ARG A 80 3.35 10.82 -33.36
C ARG A 80 4.66 10.41 -34.06
N LYS A 81 5.53 9.66 -33.41
CA LYS A 81 6.84 9.21 -33.92
C LYS A 81 6.94 7.68 -33.86
N PRO A 82 7.69 7.05 -34.77
CA PRO A 82 7.86 5.61 -34.75
C PRO A 82 8.52 5.14 -33.45
N LEU A 83 8.15 3.94 -33.00
CA LEU A 83 8.71 3.23 -31.86
C LEU A 83 9.24 1.87 -32.31
N TYR A 84 10.25 1.36 -31.61
CA TYR A 84 10.62 -0.04 -31.74
C TYR A 84 9.73 -0.86 -30.77
N TRP A 85 8.70 -1.50 -31.34
CA TRP A 85 7.64 -2.16 -30.60
C TRP A 85 8.10 -3.20 -29.57
N PRO A 86 8.99 -4.15 -29.91
CA PRO A 86 9.44 -5.13 -28.93
C PRO A 86 10.09 -4.49 -27.71
N GLY A 87 10.96 -3.52 -27.89
CA GLY A 87 11.60 -2.78 -26.81
C GLY A 87 10.62 -1.88 -26.04
N ALA A 88 9.61 -1.32 -26.72
CA ALA A 88 8.57 -0.53 -26.09
C ALA A 88 7.68 -1.35 -25.18
N LEU A 89 7.22 -2.54 -25.65
CA LEU A 89 6.44 -3.47 -24.86
C LEU A 89 7.23 -4.03 -23.69
N ALA A 90 8.51 -4.39 -23.89
CA ALA A 90 9.37 -4.85 -22.80
C ALA A 90 9.54 -3.76 -21.72
N ALA A 91 9.73 -2.50 -22.10
CA ALA A 91 9.83 -1.39 -21.17
C ALA A 91 8.50 -1.17 -20.42
N ALA A 92 7.36 -1.24 -21.11
CA ALA A 92 6.04 -1.09 -20.49
C ALA A 92 5.73 -2.23 -19.53
N LEU A 93 5.97 -3.48 -19.93
CA LEU A 93 5.83 -4.65 -19.04
C LEU A 93 6.67 -4.54 -17.79
N LEU A 94 7.93 -4.07 -17.93
CA LEU A 94 8.80 -3.82 -16.80
C LEU A 94 8.22 -2.75 -15.86
N GLY A 95 7.68 -1.65 -16.40
CA GLY A 95 7.05 -0.59 -15.61
C GLY A 95 5.85 -1.09 -14.81
N VAL A 96 4.92 -1.82 -15.47
CA VAL A 96 3.75 -2.42 -14.80
C VAL A 96 4.19 -3.47 -13.77
N ALA A 97 5.15 -4.34 -14.11
CA ALA A 97 5.64 -5.36 -13.17
C ALA A 97 6.22 -4.76 -11.90
N PHE A 98 7.05 -3.72 -12.00
CA PHE A 98 7.59 -3.03 -10.82
C PHE A 98 6.51 -2.34 -10.00
N HIS A 99 5.48 -1.76 -10.65
CA HIS A 99 4.32 -1.24 -9.92
C HIS A 99 3.66 -2.33 -9.07
N LEU A 100 3.32 -3.48 -9.67
CA LEU A 100 2.67 -4.58 -8.96
C LEU A 100 3.54 -5.15 -7.83
N ILE A 101 4.86 -5.28 -8.05
CA ILE A 101 5.80 -5.74 -7.01
C ILE A 101 5.80 -4.78 -5.83
N LEU A 102 5.94 -3.47 -6.07
CA LEU A 102 5.96 -2.46 -5.01
C LEU A 102 4.63 -2.42 -4.23
N ASP A 103 3.52 -2.66 -4.90
CA ASP A 103 2.22 -2.73 -4.23
C ASP A 103 2.01 -4.02 -3.44
N TRP A 104 2.63 -5.10 -3.87
CA TRP A 104 2.61 -6.35 -3.13
C TRP A 104 3.45 -6.27 -1.84
N THR A 105 4.54 -5.49 -1.83
CA THR A 105 5.42 -5.36 -0.66
C THR A 105 4.78 -4.58 0.49
N ASN A 106 3.79 -3.73 0.22
CA ASN A 106 3.21 -2.85 1.24
C ASN A 106 2.02 -3.46 2.02
N VAL A 107 1.68 -2.82 3.13
CA VAL A 107 0.64 -3.24 4.08
C VAL A 107 -0.78 -3.21 3.53
N TYR A 108 -1.04 -2.46 2.45
CA TYR A 108 -2.36 -2.41 1.82
C TYR A 108 -2.66 -3.71 1.09
N GLY A 109 -1.66 -4.20 0.34
CA GLY A 109 -1.78 -5.40 -0.49
C GLY A 109 -2.45 -5.15 -1.83
N ILE A 110 -2.52 -6.20 -2.65
CA ILE A 110 -3.15 -6.21 -3.98
C ILE A 110 -3.85 -7.54 -4.27
N ARG A 111 -4.78 -7.54 -5.24
CA ARG A 111 -5.50 -8.74 -5.70
C ARG A 111 -4.91 -9.29 -7.00
N LEU A 112 -3.64 -9.73 -6.94
CA LEU A 112 -2.88 -10.20 -8.11
C LEU A 112 -3.57 -11.29 -8.94
N LEU A 113 -4.38 -12.14 -8.29
CA LEU A 113 -4.92 -13.35 -8.90
C LEU A 113 -6.34 -13.18 -9.48
N LEU A 114 -6.87 -11.95 -9.51
CA LEU A 114 -8.15 -11.71 -10.20
C LEU A 114 -8.03 -12.06 -11.69
N PRO A 115 -9.11 -12.58 -12.32
CA PRO A 115 -10.45 -12.87 -11.77
C PRO A 115 -10.56 -14.23 -11.07
N PHE A 116 -9.50 -15.03 -11.01
CA PHE A 116 -9.53 -16.42 -10.50
C PHE A 116 -9.63 -16.48 -8.97
N SER A 117 -9.04 -15.53 -8.26
CA SER A 117 -9.09 -15.43 -6.80
C SER A 117 -9.14 -13.97 -6.36
N GLY A 118 -10.09 -13.65 -5.48
CA GLY A 118 -10.21 -12.32 -4.85
C GLY A 118 -9.32 -12.12 -3.63
N ARG A 119 -8.41 -13.06 -3.34
CA ARG A 119 -7.52 -13.00 -2.16
C ARG A 119 -6.59 -11.79 -2.24
N TRP A 120 -6.51 -11.03 -1.15
CA TRP A 120 -5.53 -9.99 -0.96
C TRP A 120 -4.16 -10.59 -0.62
N LEU A 121 -3.15 -10.19 -1.36
CA LEU A 121 -1.77 -10.60 -1.17
C LEU A 121 -0.95 -9.38 -0.74
N ARG A 122 -0.15 -9.53 0.32
CA ARG A 122 0.74 -8.50 0.87
C ARG A 122 1.94 -9.15 1.55
N LEU A 123 3.04 -8.44 1.62
CA LEU A 123 4.27 -8.88 2.27
C LEU A 123 4.58 -8.08 3.55
N ASP A 124 3.90 -6.97 3.76
CA ASP A 124 4.07 -6.09 4.93
C ASP A 124 5.53 -5.60 5.16
N SER A 125 6.35 -5.58 4.12
CA SER A 125 7.75 -5.13 4.23
C SER A 125 7.88 -3.61 4.13
N THR A 126 6.95 -2.93 3.44
CA THR A 126 7.01 -1.48 3.22
C THR A 126 5.74 -0.78 3.68
N ALA A 127 5.86 0.49 4.05
CA ALA A 127 4.71 1.38 4.23
C ALA A 127 4.13 1.79 2.87
N VAL A 128 2.86 2.25 2.83
CA VAL A 128 2.23 2.76 1.60
C VAL A 128 3.01 3.98 1.07
N VAL A 129 3.42 4.87 1.99
CA VAL A 129 4.35 5.97 1.72
C VAL A 129 5.64 5.65 2.47
N ASP A 130 6.74 5.44 1.76
CA ASP A 130 8.00 5.02 2.34
C ASP A 130 9.09 6.08 2.17
N PRO A 131 9.46 6.79 3.25
CA PRO A 131 10.45 7.87 3.20
C PRO A 131 11.85 7.42 2.75
N TRP A 132 12.24 6.17 3.04
CA TRP A 132 13.54 5.65 2.65
C TRP A 132 13.63 5.42 1.14
N ILE A 133 12.57 4.86 0.54
CA ILE A 133 12.50 4.70 -0.92
C ILE A 133 12.50 6.08 -1.59
N TRP A 134 11.78 7.06 -1.03
CA TRP A 134 11.80 8.44 -1.54
C TRP A 134 13.19 9.07 -1.44
N ALA A 135 13.89 8.91 -0.31
CA ALA A 135 15.23 9.47 -0.13
C ALA A 135 16.22 8.86 -1.13
N ILE A 136 16.22 7.53 -1.30
CA ILE A 136 17.08 6.82 -2.26
C ILE A 136 16.78 7.31 -3.69
N ALA A 137 15.49 7.37 -4.07
CA ALA A 137 15.10 7.80 -5.41
C ALA A 137 15.46 9.27 -5.67
N ALA A 138 15.17 10.16 -4.72
CA ALA A 138 15.49 11.58 -4.82
C ALA A 138 17.01 11.81 -4.96
N ALA A 139 17.81 11.15 -4.12
CA ALA A 139 19.28 11.24 -4.20
C ALA A 139 19.82 10.80 -5.58
N ALA A 140 19.30 9.69 -6.13
CA ALA A 140 19.71 9.19 -7.43
C ALA A 140 19.21 10.01 -8.62
N LEU A 141 18.05 10.65 -8.49
CA LEU A 141 17.47 11.49 -9.53
C LEU A 141 18.08 12.90 -9.53
N ALA A 142 18.27 13.51 -8.36
CA ALA A 142 18.81 14.86 -8.21
C ALA A 142 20.34 14.90 -8.13
N GLY A 143 21.00 13.91 -7.52
CA GLY A 143 22.45 13.90 -7.28
C GLY A 143 23.31 14.16 -8.52
N PRO A 144 23.07 13.48 -9.66
CA PRO A 144 23.85 13.74 -10.89
C PRO A 144 23.63 15.15 -11.45
N PHE A 145 22.48 15.77 -11.22
CA PHE A 145 22.21 17.15 -11.62
C PHE A 145 22.96 18.13 -10.71
N LEU A 146 22.89 17.94 -9.40
CA LEU A 146 23.60 18.78 -8.43
C LEU A 146 25.12 18.68 -8.61
N ALA A 147 25.66 17.45 -8.83
CA ALA A 147 27.08 17.26 -9.12
C ALA A 147 27.54 18.00 -10.38
N ARG A 148 26.67 18.14 -11.38
CA ARG A 148 26.97 18.94 -12.59
C ARG A 148 27.01 20.43 -12.29
N LEU A 149 26.06 20.94 -11.52
CA LEU A 149 26.03 22.37 -11.15
C LEU A 149 27.33 22.76 -10.41
N VAL A 150 27.70 21.97 -9.40
CA VAL A 150 28.95 22.20 -8.63
C VAL A 150 30.18 22.03 -9.53
N GLY A 151 30.21 20.99 -10.36
CA GLY A 151 31.34 20.76 -11.29
C GLY A 151 31.48 21.84 -12.37
N SER A 152 30.39 22.48 -12.82
CA SER A 152 30.44 23.57 -13.79
C SER A 152 31.02 24.87 -13.20
N GLU A 153 30.86 25.07 -11.91
CA GLU A 153 31.45 26.24 -11.22
C GLU A 153 32.94 26.05 -10.93
N ILE A 154 33.39 24.80 -10.70
CA ILE A 154 34.81 24.49 -10.36
C ILE A 154 35.67 24.31 -11.63
N ALA A 155 35.10 23.83 -12.74
CA ALA A 155 35.83 23.53 -13.94
C ALA A 155 35.97 24.76 -14.85
N SER A 156 37.08 25.47 -14.76
CA SER A 156 37.51 26.48 -15.75
C SER A 156 37.88 25.78 -17.10
N GLY A 157 36.91 25.56 -17.98
CA GLY A 157 37.15 25.38 -19.41
C GLY A 157 37.44 23.97 -19.93
N GLY A 158 37.26 22.87 -19.17
CA GLY A 158 37.43 21.50 -19.66
C GLY A 158 36.12 20.80 -20.06
N ALA A 159 36.14 19.93 -21.07
CA ALA A 159 35.00 19.12 -21.47
C ALA A 159 34.54 18.23 -20.32
N GLN A 160 33.35 18.54 -19.72
CA GLN A 160 32.81 17.75 -18.63
C GLN A 160 32.38 16.36 -19.08
N PRO A 161 32.69 15.30 -18.30
CA PRO A 161 32.19 13.97 -18.57
C PRO A 161 30.64 14.00 -18.57
N ARG A 162 30.00 13.52 -19.64
CA ARG A 162 28.54 13.38 -19.71
C ARG A 162 28.07 12.23 -18.82
N HIS A 163 28.13 12.41 -17.51
CA HIS A 163 27.54 11.44 -16.57
C HIS A 163 26.02 11.43 -16.73
N HIS A 164 25.52 10.40 -17.39
CA HIS A 164 24.07 10.24 -17.66
C HIS A 164 23.26 9.82 -16.43
N GLY A 165 23.82 9.77 -15.23
CA GLY A 165 23.16 9.32 -14.00
C GLY A 165 22.78 7.83 -14.02
N ARG A 166 23.29 7.05 -15.01
CA ARG A 166 22.95 5.63 -15.15
C ARG A 166 23.46 4.79 -13.98
N GLY A 167 24.66 5.06 -13.51
CA GLY A 167 25.26 4.39 -12.34
C GLY A 167 24.42 4.67 -11.08
N ALA A 168 24.07 5.92 -10.83
CA ALA A 168 23.23 6.33 -9.70
C ALA A 168 21.86 5.66 -9.75
N ALA A 169 21.22 5.60 -10.93
CA ALA A 169 19.93 4.94 -11.08
C ALA A 169 19.98 3.43 -10.80
N ARG A 170 21.02 2.75 -11.30
CA ARG A 170 21.23 1.32 -11.01
C ARG A 170 21.50 1.07 -9.54
N PHE A 171 22.36 1.88 -8.93
CA PHE A 171 22.64 1.81 -7.49
C PHE A 171 21.38 2.00 -6.67
N ALA A 172 20.53 2.99 -7.01
CA ALA A 172 19.28 3.23 -6.31
C ALA A 172 18.29 2.06 -6.42
N LEU A 173 18.14 1.47 -7.60
CA LEU A 173 17.28 0.28 -7.77
C LEU A 173 17.77 -0.91 -6.95
N ILE A 174 19.09 -1.13 -6.91
CA ILE A 174 19.70 -2.16 -6.08
C ILE A 174 19.51 -1.83 -4.59
N ALA A 175 19.70 -0.57 -4.18
CA ALA A 175 19.52 -0.14 -2.81
C ALA A 175 18.07 -0.32 -2.32
N VAL A 176 17.08 0.01 -3.17
CA VAL A 176 15.65 -0.25 -2.86
C VAL A 176 15.39 -1.75 -2.70
N MET A 177 15.95 -2.58 -3.58
CA MET A 177 15.82 -4.03 -3.49
C MET A 177 16.47 -4.59 -2.21
N ILE A 178 17.67 -4.12 -1.84
CA ILE A 178 18.34 -4.51 -0.60
C ILE A 178 17.53 -4.07 0.62
N LEU A 179 16.97 -2.85 0.62
CA LEU A 179 16.12 -2.34 1.68
C LEU A 179 14.88 -3.24 1.86
N ASP A 180 14.19 -3.59 0.76
CA ASP A 180 13.01 -4.44 0.81
C ASP A 180 13.34 -5.86 1.27
N CYS A 181 14.39 -6.48 0.74
CA CYS A 181 14.85 -7.80 1.19
C CYS A 181 15.26 -7.80 2.68
N GLY A 182 15.96 -6.76 3.12
CA GLY A 182 16.31 -6.60 4.54
C GLY A 182 15.08 -6.48 5.43
N ARG A 183 14.09 -5.70 5.02
CA ARG A 183 12.81 -5.57 5.73
C ARG A 183 12.00 -6.85 5.76
N LEU A 184 12.03 -7.66 4.70
CA LEU A 184 11.38 -8.99 4.71
C LEU A 184 11.99 -9.90 5.78
N VAL A 185 13.31 -9.88 5.96
CA VAL A 185 13.98 -10.63 7.03
C VAL A 185 13.56 -10.11 8.41
N LEU A 186 13.54 -8.78 8.59
CA LEU A 186 13.11 -8.15 9.85
C LEU A 186 11.63 -8.39 10.13
N HIS A 187 10.78 -8.41 9.09
CA HIS A 187 9.36 -8.78 9.18
C HIS A 187 9.20 -10.20 9.72
N GLY A 188 9.92 -11.18 9.14
CA GLY A 188 9.91 -12.57 9.63
C GLY A 188 10.26 -12.64 11.11
N ARG A 189 11.34 -11.96 11.54
CA ARG A 189 11.73 -11.88 12.94
C ARG A 189 10.64 -11.24 13.82
N ALA A 190 10.01 -10.16 13.37
CA ALA A 190 8.92 -9.51 14.10
C ALA A 190 7.72 -10.44 14.28
N VAL A 191 7.34 -11.19 13.25
CA VAL A 191 6.27 -12.20 13.31
C VAL A 191 6.63 -13.31 14.31
N GLU A 192 7.83 -13.87 14.23
CA GLU A 192 8.31 -14.90 15.15
C GLU A 192 8.28 -14.43 16.63
N MET A 193 8.71 -13.18 16.89
CA MET A 193 8.66 -12.59 18.23
C MET A 193 7.23 -12.48 18.77
N LEU A 194 6.25 -12.18 17.93
CA LEU A 194 4.85 -12.07 18.30
C LEU A 194 4.21 -13.45 18.51
N GLU A 195 4.49 -14.41 17.61
CA GLU A 195 3.94 -15.77 17.68
C GLU A 195 4.46 -16.57 18.89
N ALA A 196 5.68 -16.29 19.32
CA ALA A 196 6.32 -16.96 20.46
C ALA A 196 5.76 -16.53 21.84
N ARG A 197 4.77 -15.65 21.91
CA ARG A 197 4.24 -15.10 23.17
C ARG A 197 2.78 -15.48 23.38
N VAL A 198 2.39 -15.44 24.65
CA VAL A 198 1.01 -15.63 25.12
C VAL A 198 0.46 -14.28 25.56
N TYR A 199 -0.79 -13.98 25.22
CA TYR A 199 -1.46 -12.71 25.48
C TYR A 199 -2.67 -12.97 26.38
N GLN A 200 -2.65 -12.46 27.62
CA GLN A 200 -3.70 -12.70 28.63
C GLN A 200 -4.11 -14.19 28.78
N GLY A 201 -3.16 -15.11 28.59
CA GLY A 201 -3.43 -16.55 28.66
C GLY A 201 -3.76 -17.23 27.33
N ASP A 202 -4.04 -16.46 26.27
CA ASP A 202 -4.36 -16.99 24.94
C ASP A 202 -3.13 -17.01 24.02
N SER A 203 -3.02 -18.05 23.21
CA SER A 203 -2.05 -18.12 22.12
C SER A 203 -2.57 -17.38 20.87
N PRO A 204 -1.69 -16.79 20.07
CA PRO A 204 -2.06 -16.16 18.80
C PRO A 204 -2.77 -17.13 17.84
N SER A 205 -3.90 -16.74 17.29
CA SER A 205 -4.54 -17.44 16.17
C SER A 205 -4.07 -16.92 14.80
N ARG A 206 -3.71 -15.64 14.75
CA ARG A 206 -3.14 -14.97 13.58
C ARG A 206 -2.32 -13.77 14.00
N VAL A 207 -1.22 -13.52 13.29
CA VAL A 207 -0.29 -12.42 13.56
C VAL A 207 -0.03 -11.63 12.28
N ALA A 208 0.17 -10.32 12.42
CA ALA A 208 0.80 -9.48 11.42
C ALA A 208 1.80 -8.52 12.09
N ALA A 209 2.88 -8.23 11.40
CA ALA A 209 3.83 -7.19 11.77
C ALA A 209 3.84 -6.12 10.68
N LEU A 210 3.51 -4.88 11.04
CA LEU A 210 3.42 -3.76 10.13
C LEU A 210 4.63 -2.85 10.29
N PRO A 211 5.33 -2.45 9.23
CA PRO A 211 6.56 -1.68 9.32
C PRO A 211 6.32 -0.26 9.82
N ASN A 212 7.20 0.22 10.69
CA ASN A 212 7.28 1.64 10.96
C ASN A 212 7.94 2.35 9.74
N PRO A 213 7.34 3.39 9.17
CA PRO A 213 7.86 4.02 7.95
C PRO A 213 9.23 4.70 8.13
N PHE A 214 9.56 5.14 9.35
CA PHE A 214 10.79 5.87 9.64
C PHE A 214 11.91 5.01 10.24
N ASN A 215 11.55 3.97 11.00
CA ASN A 215 12.54 3.10 11.65
C ASN A 215 12.34 1.65 11.23
N PRO A 216 13.24 1.06 10.41
CA PRO A 216 13.11 -0.31 9.91
C PRO A 216 13.20 -1.38 11.00
N LEU A 217 13.70 -1.05 12.20
CA LEU A 217 13.80 -1.97 13.34
C LEU A 217 12.53 -1.99 14.19
N ARG A 218 11.62 -1.03 13.99
CA ARG A 218 10.37 -0.93 14.73
C ARG A 218 9.19 -1.40 13.90
N TRP A 219 8.33 -2.18 14.54
CA TRP A 219 7.17 -2.80 13.92
C TRP A 219 5.96 -2.65 14.83
N ARG A 220 4.79 -2.53 14.24
CA ARG A 220 3.52 -2.61 14.94
C ARG A 220 2.97 -4.02 14.77
N GLY A 221 2.93 -4.79 15.86
CA GLY A 221 2.32 -6.10 15.92
C GLY A 221 0.80 -6.02 16.03
N LEU A 222 0.12 -6.85 15.27
CA LEU A 222 -1.31 -7.14 15.41
C LEU A 222 -1.44 -8.62 15.67
N VAL A 223 -1.90 -8.98 16.86
CA VAL A 223 -2.12 -10.36 17.28
C VAL A 223 -3.61 -10.58 17.46
N GLU A 224 -4.16 -11.54 16.76
CA GLU A 224 -5.55 -11.96 16.89
C GLU A 224 -5.66 -13.18 17.76
N THR A 225 -6.57 -13.13 18.72
CA THR A 225 -7.03 -14.27 19.52
C THR A 225 -8.54 -14.49 19.31
N PRO A 226 -9.14 -15.55 19.83
CA PRO A 226 -10.58 -15.72 19.75
C PRO A 226 -11.39 -14.55 20.33
N ALA A 227 -10.93 -13.97 21.46
CA ALA A 227 -11.69 -12.99 22.24
C ALA A 227 -11.26 -11.54 21.97
N PHE A 228 -10.03 -11.28 21.52
CA PHE A 228 -9.50 -9.92 21.39
C PHE A 228 -8.41 -9.81 20.32
N TYR A 229 -8.06 -8.57 20.00
CA TYR A 229 -6.81 -8.21 19.34
C TYR A 229 -5.84 -7.60 20.36
N ALA A 230 -4.56 -7.99 20.29
CA ALA A 230 -3.48 -7.29 20.98
C ALA A 230 -2.69 -6.47 19.95
N VAL A 231 -2.54 -5.17 20.21
CA VAL A 231 -1.77 -4.24 19.38
C VAL A 231 -0.54 -3.82 20.17
N ALA A 232 0.64 -4.05 19.62
CA ALA A 232 1.89 -3.79 20.31
C ALA A 232 2.94 -3.19 19.39
N ASP A 233 3.71 -2.22 19.89
CA ASP A 233 4.92 -1.78 19.22
C ASP A 233 6.09 -2.63 19.70
N LEU A 234 6.91 -3.13 18.77
CA LEU A 234 8.08 -3.92 19.06
C LEU A 234 9.31 -3.41 18.31
N ASP A 235 10.47 -3.59 18.93
CA ASP A 235 11.78 -3.41 18.33
C ASP A 235 12.41 -4.80 18.13
N VAL A 236 12.74 -5.15 16.89
CA VAL A 236 13.27 -6.49 16.56
C VAL A 236 14.68 -6.76 17.11
N THR A 237 15.34 -5.75 17.67
CA THR A 237 16.67 -5.86 18.30
C THR A 237 16.60 -5.99 19.81
N GLY A 238 15.42 -5.74 20.41
CA GLY A 238 15.19 -5.77 21.86
C GLY A 238 14.30 -6.91 22.31
N ASP A 239 14.04 -6.95 23.63
CA ASP A 239 13.06 -7.85 24.21
C ASP A 239 11.65 -7.31 24.02
N PHE A 240 10.73 -8.20 23.72
CA PHE A 240 9.31 -7.88 23.56
C PHE A 240 8.50 -8.36 24.77
N ASP A 241 7.81 -7.42 25.41
CA ASP A 241 6.92 -7.67 26.54
C ASP A 241 5.44 -7.62 26.09
N PRO A 242 4.75 -8.76 25.98
CA PRO A 242 3.35 -8.82 25.53
C PRO A 242 2.37 -8.16 26.52
N THR A 243 2.75 -7.95 27.79
CA THR A 243 1.87 -7.32 28.79
C THR A 243 1.62 -5.85 28.53
N ARG A 244 2.47 -5.21 27.71
CA ARG A 244 2.33 -3.81 27.27
C ARG A 244 1.43 -3.63 26.06
N ALA A 245 0.92 -4.71 25.48
CA ALA A 245 0.04 -4.64 24.33
C ALA A 245 -1.29 -3.98 24.70
N LEU A 246 -1.80 -3.12 23.81
CA LEU A 246 -3.17 -2.60 23.89
C LEU A 246 -4.13 -3.73 23.52
N ILE A 247 -5.00 -4.09 24.46
CA ILE A 247 -6.01 -5.12 24.25
C ILE A 247 -7.31 -4.48 23.76
N LEU A 248 -7.79 -4.98 22.65
CA LEU A 248 -9.04 -4.55 22.00
C LEU A 248 -9.98 -5.76 21.91
N TYR A 249 -10.93 -5.84 22.83
CA TYR A 249 -11.87 -6.95 22.90
C TYR A 249 -12.81 -6.96 21.69
N LYS A 250 -13.07 -8.14 21.16
CA LYS A 250 -14.13 -8.36 20.18
C LYS A 250 -15.47 -8.26 20.92
N PRO A 251 -16.48 -7.60 20.32
CA PRO A 251 -17.79 -7.52 20.97
C PRO A 251 -18.46 -8.90 21.06
N ASP A 252 -19.30 -9.06 22.06
CA ASP A 252 -20.21 -10.20 22.14
C ASP A 252 -21.15 -10.25 20.91
N ALA A 253 -21.75 -11.41 20.67
CA ALA A 253 -22.73 -11.57 19.61
C ALA A 253 -23.90 -10.60 19.80
N ASP A 254 -24.13 -9.76 18.80
CA ASP A 254 -25.20 -8.75 18.81
C ASP A 254 -25.91 -8.76 17.45
N PRO A 255 -27.24 -8.91 17.40
CA PRO A 255 -27.98 -8.91 16.14
C PRO A 255 -27.80 -7.65 15.28
N ALA A 256 -27.41 -6.52 15.89
CA ALA A 256 -27.10 -5.28 15.14
C ALA A 256 -25.84 -5.42 14.28
N LEU A 257 -24.85 -6.25 14.70
CA LEU A 257 -23.68 -6.58 13.89
C LEU A 257 -24.08 -7.27 12.59
N ASP A 258 -24.96 -8.27 12.69
CA ASP A 258 -25.47 -9.02 11.53
C ASP A 258 -26.26 -8.12 10.59
N ALA A 259 -27.10 -7.21 11.15
CA ALA A 259 -27.85 -6.24 10.37
C ALA A 259 -26.91 -5.30 9.59
N ALA A 260 -25.88 -4.75 10.25
CA ALA A 260 -24.87 -3.90 9.62
C ALA A 260 -24.06 -4.66 8.55
N ALA A 261 -23.61 -5.89 8.85
CA ALA A 261 -22.79 -6.71 7.94
C ALA A 261 -23.50 -7.02 6.61
N ARG A 262 -24.83 -7.06 6.58
CA ARG A 262 -25.64 -7.29 5.37
C ARG A 262 -25.72 -6.08 4.44
N THR A 263 -25.33 -4.89 4.90
CA THR A 263 -25.36 -3.69 4.06
C THR A 263 -24.27 -3.74 2.97
N PRO A 264 -24.46 -3.10 1.81
CA PRO A 264 -23.41 -3.00 0.78
C PRO A 264 -22.13 -2.38 1.31
N VAL A 265 -22.22 -1.38 2.18
CA VAL A 265 -21.08 -0.67 2.78
C VAL A 265 -20.19 -1.63 3.57
N PHE A 266 -20.76 -2.38 4.49
CA PHE A 266 -20.00 -3.30 5.33
C PHE A 266 -19.49 -4.51 4.54
N ARG A 267 -20.29 -5.05 3.60
CA ARG A 267 -19.83 -6.14 2.73
C ARG A 267 -18.58 -5.75 1.93
N GLU A 268 -18.56 -4.56 1.32
CA GLU A 268 -17.41 -4.10 0.56
C GLU A 268 -16.21 -3.85 1.48
N PHE A 269 -16.43 -3.25 2.64
CA PHE A 269 -15.33 -3.02 3.56
C PHE A 269 -14.78 -4.32 4.14
N LEU A 270 -15.61 -5.32 4.46
CA LEU A 270 -15.17 -6.64 4.93
C LEU A 270 -14.37 -7.42 3.87
N ARG A 271 -14.62 -7.20 2.58
CA ARG A 271 -13.78 -7.79 1.50
C ARG A 271 -12.35 -7.26 1.50
N PHE A 272 -12.15 -6.04 1.94
CA PHE A 272 -10.84 -5.39 2.05
C PHE A 272 -10.18 -5.63 3.41
N ASN A 273 -10.99 -5.56 4.47
CA ASN A 273 -10.54 -5.58 5.86
C ASN A 273 -10.02 -6.96 6.26
N GLN A 274 -8.74 -7.03 6.62
CA GLN A 274 -8.11 -8.29 7.00
C GLN A 274 -7.95 -8.45 8.52
N TYR A 275 -8.09 -7.36 9.29
CA TYR A 275 -8.08 -7.34 10.75
C TYR A 275 -9.27 -6.54 11.29
N PRO A 276 -10.50 -7.09 11.11
CA PRO A 276 -11.74 -6.39 11.41
C PRO A 276 -12.00 -6.33 12.92
N LEU A 277 -11.99 -5.14 13.49
CA LEU A 277 -12.48 -4.91 14.84
C LEU A 277 -13.84 -4.26 14.77
N TRP A 278 -14.84 -4.90 15.38
CA TRP A 278 -16.17 -4.40 15.52
C TRP A 278 -16.36 -3.70 16.86
N ARG A 279 -17.19 -2.68 16.89
CA ARG A 279 -17.66 -2.02 18.11
C ARG A 279 -19.15 -1.74 18.00
N VAL A 280 -19.88 -2.00 19.09
CA VAL A 280 -21.30 -1.68 19.20
C VAL A 280 -21.49 -0.80 20.41
N THR A 281 -22.16 0.34 20.22
CA THR A 281 -22.53 1.27 21.29
C THR A 281 -23.98 1.71 21.13
N SER A 282 -24.59 2.25 22.18
CA SER A 282 -25.90 2.87 22.07
C SER A 282 -25.85 4.08 21.16
N ALA A 283 -26.85 4.25 20.28
CA ALA A 283 -26.95 5.40 19.41
C ALA A 283 -27.72 6.54 20.10
N PRO A 284 -27.07 7.65 20.51
CA PRO A 284 -27.75 8.73 21.23
C PRO A 284 -28.85 9.41 20.43
N THR A 285 -28.82 9.32 19.11
CA THR A 285 -29.74 9.96 18.17
C THR A 285 -30.93 9.10 17.81
N LEU A 286 -31.03 7.85 18.32
CA LEU A 286 -32.05 6.89 17.92
C LEU A 286 -32.51 6.10 19.14
N ASP A 287 -33.75 6.28 19.56
CA ASP A 287 -34.32 5.61 20.77
C ASP A 287 -34.22 4.08 20.64
N GLY A 288 -33.56 3.46 21.62
CA GLY A 288 -33.27 2.02 21.60
C GLY A 288 -32.35 1.56 20.45
N GLY A 289 -31.77 2.50 19.71
CA GLY A 289 -30.91 2.19 18.58
C GLY A 289 -29.44 1.94 18.96
N LYS A 290 -28.69 1.38 18.03
CA LYS A 290 -27.27 1.06 18.19
C LYS A 290 -26.43 1.68 17.08
N LEU A 291 -25.24 2.15 17.44
CA LEU A 291 -24.17 2.52 16.52
C LEU A 291 -23.23 1.32 16.38
N VAL A 292 -23.15 0.79 15.18
CA VAL A 292 -22.23 -0.28 14.82
C VAL A 292 -21.07 0.31 14.04
N GLU A 293 -19.85 0.01 14.47
CA GLU A 293 -18.62 0.48 13.84
C GLU A 293 -17.74 -0.70 13.50
N LEU A 294 -17.02 -0.60 12.38
CA LEU A 294 -16.06 -1.57 11.90
C LEU A 294 -14.76 -0.83 11.53
N PHE A 295 -13.63 -1.30 12.04
CA PHE A 295 -12.31 -0.74 11.82
C PHE A 295 -11.39 -1.76 11.18
N ASP A 296 -10.42 -1.31 10.37
CA ASP A 296 -9.30 -2.15 9.96
C ASP A 296 -8.07 -1.80 10.80
N LEU A 297 -7.67 -2.69 11.70
CA LEU A 297 -6.57 -2.46 12.64
C LEU A 297 -5.20 -2.31 11.98
N ARG A 298 -5.06 -2.65 10.70
CA ARG A 298 -3.83 -2.37 9.95
C ARG A 298 -3.58 -0.86 9.78
N PHE A 299 -4.65 -0.07 9.78
CA PHE A 299 -4.62 1.36 9.45
C PHE A 299 -5.11 2.24 10.61
N GLY A 300 -4.84 1.85 11.84
CA GLY A 300 -5.17 2.66 13.00
C GLY A 300 -5.81 1.86 14.13
N THR A 301 -6.32 2.57 15.13
CA THR A 301 -7.10 2.06 16.25
C THR A 301 -8.49 2.68 16.24
N PRO A 302 -9.43 2.22 17.07
CA PRO A 302 -10.75 2.85 17.18
C PRO A 302 -10.73 4.35 17.52
N GLU A 303 -9.68 4.82 18.22
CA GLU A 303 -9.49 6.23 18.62
C GLU A 303 -8.95 7.08 17.47
N ALA A 304 -8.21 6.46 16.54
CA ALA A 304 -7.61 7.10 15.38
C ALA A 304 -7.69 6.17 14.14
N PRO A 305 -8.89 5.90 13.62
CA PRO A 305 -9.08 4.96 12.53
C PRO A 305 -8.62 5.55 11.19
N GLY A 306 -7.85 4.78 10.42
CA GLY A 306 -7.53 5.10 9.03
C GLY A 306 -8.67 4.71 8.07
N PHE A 307 -9.38 3.61 8.38
CA PHE A 307 -10.53 3.10 7.63
C PHE A 307 -11.64 2.72 8.60
N GLN A 308 -12.85 3.22 8.36
CA GLN A 308 -13.99 3.00 9.23
C GLN A 308 -15.30 2.87 8.42
N ALA A 309 -16.10 1.87 8.76
CA ALA A 309 -17.52 1.83 8.40
C ALA A 309 -18.36 2.03 9.64
N THR A 310 -19.48 2.76 9.49
CA THR A 310 -20.45 2.99 10.57
C THR A 310 -21.86 2.69 10.09
N ALA A 311 -22.71 2.13 10.96
CA ALA A 311 -24.13 1.96 10.70
C ALA A 311 -24.95 2.36 11.92
N LEU A 312 -26.07 3.04 11.68
CA LEU A 312 -27.11 3.28 12.67
C LEU A 312 -28.20 2.22 12.51
N VAL A 313 -28.43 1.45 13.56
CA VAL A 313 -29.39 0.33 13.58
C VAL A 313 -30.50 0.65 14.59
N ASP A 314 -31.78 0.63 14.17
CA ASP A 314 -32.91 0.91 15.04
C ASP A 314 -33.24 -0.28 15.98
N ALA A 315 -34.11 -0.06 16.94
CA ALA A 315 -34.56 -1.09 17.89
C ALA A 315 -35.24 -2.32 17.22
N ARG A 316 -35.61 -2.19 15.94
CA ARG A 316 -36.16 -3.27 15.12
C ARG A 316 -35.14 -3.93 14.20
N LEU A 317 -33.85 -3.68 14.44
CA LEU A 317 -32.72 -4.17 13.66
C LEU A 317 -32.73 -3.72 12.18
N ARG A 318 -33.36 -2.60 11.85
CA ARG A 318 -33.29 -2.00 10.52
C ARG A 318 -32.13 -1.01 10.48
N VAL A 319 -31.29 -1.09 9.47
CA VAL A 319 -30.22 -0.13 9.25
C VAL A 319 -30.81 1.16 8.67
N VAL A 320 -30.72 2.24 9.43
CA VAL A 320 -31.24 3.58 9.06
C VAL A 320 -30.23 4.33 8.21
N ASP A 321 -28.92 4.19 8.52
CA ASP A 321 -27.83 4.80 7.77
C ASP A 321 -26.60 3.88 7.81
N ALA A 322 -25.81 3.87 6.73
CA ALA A 322 -24.55 3.16 6.68
C ALA A 322 -23.54 3.93 5.80
N THR A 323 -22.37 4.23 6.35
CA THR A 323 -21.33 5.01 5.67
C THR A 323 -19.96 4.36 5.80
N PHE A 324 -19.10 4.59 4.81
CA PHE A 324 -17.67 4.26 4.84
C PHE A 324 -16.84 5.51 4.67
N ARG A 325 -15.73 5.62 5.40
CA ARG A 325 -14.83 6.79 5.37
C ARG A 325 -13.36 6.39 5.49
N PHE A 326 -12.52 7.23 4.91
CA PHE A 326 -11.09 7.27 5.18
C PHE A 326 -10.82 8.29 6.29
N GLY A 327 -10.03 7.89 7.32
CA GLY A 327 -9.69 8.73 8.47
C GLY A 327 -10.76 8.78 9.54
N ALA A 328 -10.40 9.38 10.69
CA ALA A 328 -11.31 9.60 11.83
C ALA A 328 -12.45 10.55 11.47
N LEU A 329 -13.63 10.33 12.07
CA LEU A 329 -14.68 11.32 12.09
C LEU A 329 -14.12 12.59 12.75
N ARG A 330 -14.01 13.70 12.00
CA ARG A 330 -13.89 15.01 12.67
C ARG A 330 -15.20 15.23 13.41
N PRO A 331 -15.21 15.43 14.75
CA PRO A 331 -16.41 15.84 15.45
C PRO A 331 -16.90 17.13 14.78
N ARG A 332 -18.18 17.16 14.42
CA ARG A 332 -18.86 18.38 13.94
C ARG A 332 -19.15 19.29 15.10
#